data_fdbf3126d9b5d93168cac8ff91c60e73
#
_entry.id   fdbf3126d9b5d93168cac8ff91c60e73
#
_cell.length_a   1.000
_cell.length_b   1.000
_cell.length_c   1.000
_cell.angle_alpha   90.00
_cell.angle_beta   90.00
_cell.angle_gamma   90.00
#
_symmetry.space_group_name_H-M   'P 1'
#
loop_
_entity.id
_entity.type
_entity.pdbx_description
1 polymer ?
#
loop_
_entity_poly.entity_id
_entity_poly.type
_entity_poly.pdbx_seq_one_letter_code
_entity_poly.pdbx_strand_id
1 'polypeptide(L)'
;MEKSKIFLFTSDRNEGWGAVLNESMNSGCAVVANQAIGSVPFLLENETNGFIYKDGDVKDLYQKIEKLLEENETSRRLGLEAYRTIQRKWNAKEAAKRLLLWIEDVLKEGASFRYENGPCSKAEILKDY
;
A
#
# COMPACT_ATOMS: atom_id res chain seq x y z
N MET A 1 11.56 -9.88 7.42
CA MET A 1 10.25 -10.01 6.73
C MET A 1 10.08 -11.35 6.03
N GLU A 2 11.05 -11.91 5.32
CA GLU A 2 10.90 -13.19 4.60
C GLU A 2 10.43 -14.40 5.44
N LYS A 3 10.64 -14.37 6.76
CA LYS A 3 10.16 -15.41 7.69
C LYS A 3 8.83 -15.08 8.38
N SER A 4 8.31 -13.86 8.18
CA SER A 4 7.07 -13.40 8.80
C SER A 4 5.92 -13.55 7.82
N LYS A 5 4.78 -14.08 8.29
CA LYS A 5 3.57 -14.20 7.47
C LYS A 5 2.69 -12.96 7.53
N ILE A 6 2.71 -12.26 8.65
CA ILE A 6 1.88 -11.09 8.93
C ILE A 6 2.79 -9.93 9.30
N PHE A 7 2.47 -8.75 8.80
CA PHE A 7 3.14 -7.50 9.13
C PHE A 7 2.12 -6.51 9.70
N LEU A 8 2.41 -5.97 10.88
CA LEU A 8 1.59 -4.95 11.53
C LEU A 8 2.27 -3.60 11.40
N PHE A 9 1.58 -2.63 10.81
CA PHE A 9 2.06 -1.27 10.66
C PHE A 9 1.18 -0.33 11.46
N THR A 10 1.58 -0.09 12.72
CA THR A 10 0.81 0.65 13.73
C THR A 10 1.29 2.09 13.92
N SER A 11 2.09 2.62 13.01
CA SER A 11 2.48 4.03 13.00
C SER A 11 1.28 4.94 12.77
N ASP A 12 1.48 6.23 12.90
CA ASP A 12 0.44 7.27 12.78
C ASP A 12 0.71 8.21 11.59
N ARG A 13 0.01 9.36 11.56
CA ARG A 13 0.16 10.40 10.53
C ARG A 13 1.55 11.03 10.44
N ASN A 14 2.41 10.86 11.45
CA ASN A 14 3.78 11.36 11.43
C ASN A 14 4.69 10.47 10.57
N GLU A 15 4.23 9.26 10.26
CA GLU A 15 4.87 8.41 9.26
C GLU A 15 4.56 8.96 7.86
N GLY A 16 5.55 9.53 7.19
CA GLY A 16 5.39 10.04 5.83
C GLY A 16 4.93 8.95 4.85
N TRP A 17 5.82 8.46 4.02
CA TRP A 17 5.46 7.35 3.11
C TRP A 17 5.41 6.00 3.81
N GLY A 18 6.35 5.72 4.73
CA GLY A 18 6.45 4.42 5.38
C GLY A 18 6.92 3.32 4.42
N ALA A 19 8.15 3.46 3.90
CA ALA A 19 8.72 2.53 2.91
C ALA A 19 8.71 1.06 3.35
N VAL A 20 8.69 0.81 4.65
CA VAL A 20 8.57 -0.55 5.22
C VAL A 20 7.29 -1.26 4.78
N LEU A 21 6.23 -0.54 4.41
CA LEU A 21 5.02 -1.12 3.83
C LEU A 21 5.30 -1.74 2.46
N ASN A 22 6.02 -1.03 1.58
CA ASN A 22 6.45 -1.58 0.30
C ASN A 22 7.29 -2.85 0.47
N GLU A 23 8.21 -2.85 1.45
CA GLU A 23 9.10 -3.98 1.73
C GLU A 23 8.34 -5.20 2.26
N SER A 24 7.39 -4.98 3.18
CA SER A 24 6.56 -6.06 3.73
C SER A 24 5.62 -6.66 2.68
N MET A 25 5.00 -5.84 1.86
CA MET A 25 4.17 -6.29 0.73
C MET A 25 5.01 -7.04 -0.30
N ASN A 26 6.21 -6.55 -0.62
CA ASN A 26 7.14 -7.22 -1.54
C ASN A 26 7.64 -8.57 -0.99
N SER A 27 7.66 -8.75 0.32
CA SER A 27 7.98 -10.02 0.97
C SER A 27 6.79 -10.98 1.06
N GLY A 28 5.62 -10.61 0.54
CA GLY A 28 4.41 -11.43 0.57
C GLY A 28 3.75 -11.55 1.94
N CYS A 29 4.00 -10.60 2.84
CA CYS A 29 3.31 -10.55 4.13
C CYS A 29 1.85 -10.13 3.95
N ALA A 30 0.95 -10.75 4.71
CA ALA A 30 -0.38 -10.19 4.93
C ALA A 30 -0.24 -8.96 5.83
N VAL A 31 -0.66 -7.81 5.33
CA VAL A 31 -0.48 -6.53 6.03
C VAL A 31 -1.74 -6.12 6.78
N VAL A 32 -1.56 -5.62 8.00
CA VAL A 32 -2.57 -4.84 8.73
C VAL A 32 -1.96 -3.48 9.03
N ALA A 33 -2.50 -2.41 8.46
CA ALA A 33 -1.93 -1.07 8.57
C ALA A 33 -2.95 -0.02 9.02
N ASN A 34 -2.43 0.99 9.75
CA ASN A 34 -3.21 2.16 10.16
C ASN A 34 -3.55 3.03 8.93
N GLN A 35 -4.81 3.41 8.79
CA GLN A 35 -5.27 4.29 7.70
C GLN A 35 -4.55 5.64 7.64
N ALA A 36 -4.01 6.13 8.76
CA ALA A 36 -3.34 7.42 8.85
C ALA A 36 -1.93 7.45 8.24
N ILE A 37 -1.36 6.30 7.89
CA ILE A 37 -0.02 6.20 7.29
C ILE A 37 -0.07 6.65 5.83
N GLY A 38 0.86 7.52 5.42
CA GLY A 38 0.82 8.19 4.12
C GLY A 38 0.79 7.28 2.89
N SER A 39 1.42 6.10 2.91
CA SER A 39 1.39 5.16 1.78
C SER A 39 0.14 4.27 1.72
N VAL A 40 -0.60 4.13 2.81
CA VAL A 40 -1.73 3.20 2.89
C VAL A 40 -2.80 3.48 1.84
N PRO A 41 -3.28 4.71 1.61
CA PRO A 41 -4.29 5.00 0.59
C PRO A 41 -3.83 4.67 -0.85
N PHE A 42 -2.52 4.59 -1.07
CA PHE A 42 -1.95 4.32 -2.40
C PHE A 42 -1.63 2.85 -2.63
N LEU A 43 -1.20 2.15 -1.59
CA LEU A 43 -0.69 0.78 -1.67
C LEU A 43 -1.72 -0.27 -1.30
N LEU A 44 -2.60 0.03 -0.34
CA LEU A 44 -3.56 -0.94 0.18
C LEU A 44 -4.98 -0.67 -0.31
N GLU A 45 -5.62 -1.74 -0.69
CA GLU A 45 -7.05 -1.85 -0.91
C GLU A 45 -7.59 -2.85 0.12
N ASN A 46 -8.42 -2.33 1.04
CA ASN A 46 -8.88 -3.10 2.20
C ASN A 46 -9.55 -4.42 1.77
N GLU A 47 -9.20 -5.52 2.44
CA GLU A 47 -9.66 -6.90 2.16
C GLU A 47 -9.20 -7.51 0.84
N THR A 48 -8.59 -6.73 -0.05
CA THR A 48 -8.05 -7.19 -1.33
C THR A 48 -6.58 -7.59 -1.22
N ASN A 49 -5.72 -6.67 -0.77
CA ASN A 49 -4.28 -6.89 -0.65
C ASN A 49 -3.70 -6.58 0.74
N GLY A 50 -4.56 -6.37 1.73
CA GLY A 50 -4.24 -6.13 3.13
C GLY A 50 -5.47 -5.72 3.91
N PHE A 51 -5.32 -5.52 5.20
CA PHE A 51 -6.32 -4.90 6.06
C PHE A 51 -5.90 -3.49 6.45
N ILE A 52 -6.86 -2.56 6.40
CA ILE A 52 -6.69 -1.19 6.86
C ILE A 52 -7.56 -1.03 8.10
N TYR A 53 -6.96 -0.67 9.24
CA TYR A 53 -7.71 -0.39 10.44
C TYR A 53 -7.79 1.12 10.71
N LYS A 54 -8.86 1.51 11.42
CA LYS A 54 -9.13 2.92 11.76
C LYS A 54 -8.14 3.42 12.80
N ASP A 55 -7.60 4.62 12.61
CA ASP A 55 -6.65 5.24 13.53
C ASP A 55 -7.23 5.33 14.95
N GLY A 56 -6.43 4.90 15.93
CA GLY A 56 -6.82 4.85 17.34
C GLY A 56 -7.80 3.72 17.72
N ASP A 57 -8.32 2.94 16.76
CA ASP A 57 -9.25 1.86 17.04
C ASP A 57 -8.53 0.52 17.28
N VAL A 58 -8.16 0.29 18.54
CA VAL A 58 -7.49 -0.95 18.97
C VAL A 58 -8.38 -2.19 18.77
N LYS A 59 -9.71 -2.02 18.86
CA LYS A 59 -10.64 -3.15 18.67
C LYS A 59 -10.69 -3.58 17.21
N ASP A 60 -10.73 -2.64 16.28
CA ASP A 60 -10.68 -2.92 14.85
C ASP A 60 -9.34 -3.58 14.46
N LEU A 61 -8.22 -3.06 14.99
CA LEU A 61 -6.90 -3.68 14.83
C LEU A 61 -6.89 -5.13 15.31
N TYR A 62 -7.40 -5.38 16.53
CA TYR A 62 -7.43 -6.72 17.12
C TYR A 62 -8.22 -7.70 16.24
N GLN A 63 -9.43 -7.33 15.80
CA GLN A 63 -10.27 -8.19 14.95
C GLN A 63 -9.59 -8.56 13.64
N LYS A 64 -8.88 -7.63 13.01
CA LYS A 64 -8.15 -7.89 11.77
C LYS A 64 -6.96 -8.82 11.95
N ILE A 65 -6.24 -8.68 13.06
CA ILE A 65 -5.14 -9.58 13.42
C ILE A 65 -5.68 -10.99 13.72
N GLU A 66 -6.70 -11.09 14.55
CA GLU A 66 -7.35 -12.35 14.91
C GLU A 66 -7.77 -13.13 13.67
N LYS A 67 -8.44 -12.45 12.73
CA LYS A 67 -8.84 -13.05 11.45
C LYS A 67 -7.67 -13.62 10.67
N LEU A 68 -6.53 -12.92 10.59
CA LEU A 68 -5.34 -13.42 9.90
C LEU A 68 -4.67 -14.60 10.59
N LEU A 69 -4.77 -14.69 11.92
CA LEU A 69 -4.21 -15.78 12.69
C LEU A 69 -5.07 -17.05 12.59
N GLU A 70 -6.38 -16.90 12.55
CA GLU A 70 -7.33 -18.01 12.47
C GLU A 70 -7.52 -18.53 11.04
N GLU A 71 -7.52 -17.63 10.05
CA GLU A 71 -7.77 -17.94 8.64
C GLU A 71 -6.47 -17.97 7.82
N ASN A 72 -5.74 -19.06 7.85
CA ASN A 72 -4.48 -19.20 7.11
C ASN A 72 -4.63 -18.93 5.60
N GLU A 73 -5.77 -19.27 5.00
CA GLU A 73 -6.03 -19.03 3.58
C GLU A 73 -6.20 -17.55 3.26
N THR A 74 -6.93 -16.81 4.10
CA THR A 74 -7.06 -15.36 4.00
C THR A 74 -5.70 -14.68 4.10
N SER A 75 -4.88 -15.09 5.08
CA SER A 75 -3.52 -14.57 5.25
C SER A 75 -2.66 -14.80 4.00
N ARG A 76 -2.68 -16.02 3.45
CA ARG A 76 -1.93 -16.34 2.21
C ARG A 76 -2.42 -15.55 1.00
N ARG A 77 -3.74 -15.44 0.83
CA ARG A 77 -4.36 -14.70 -0.29
C ARG A 77 -3.96 -13.22 -0.23
N LEU A 78 -4.12 -12.56 0.92
CA LEU A 78 -3.78 -11.15 1.09
C LEU A 78 -2.28 -10.90 0.87
N GLY A 79 -1.40 -11.75 1.41
CA GLY A 79 0.04 -11.65 1.19
C GLY A 79 0.43 -11.80 -0.29
N LEU A 80 -0.20 -12.73 -1.00
CA LEU A 80 0.05 -12.92 -2.43
C LEU A 80 -0.41 -11.69 -3.25
N GLU A 81 -1.58 -11.12 -2.95
CA GLU A 81 -2.06 -9.93 -3.65
C GLU A 81 -1.24 -8.68 -3.27
N ALA A 82 -0.76 -8.56 -2.03
CA ALA A 82 0.20 -7.55 -1.62
C ALA A 82 1.48 -7.61 -2.48
N TYR A 83 2.08 -8.80 -2.59
CA TYR A 83 3.25 -9.04 -3.44
C TYR A 83 2.98 -8.67 -4.91
N ARG A 84 1.84 -9.11 -5.46
CA ARG A 84 1.45 -8.80 -6.85
C ARG A 84 1.29 -7.30 -7.09
N THR A 85 0.75 -6.57 -6.12
CA THR A 85 0.60 -5.11 -6.18
C THR A 85 1.95 -4.43 -6.36
N ILE A 86 2.97 -4.82 -5.59
CA ILE A 86 4.32 -4.28 -5.72
C ILE A 86 4.94 -4.71 -7.06
N GLN A 87 4.93 -5.98 -7.39
CA GLN A 87 5.57 -6.49 -8.61
C GLN A 87 4.99 -5.91 -9.90
N ARG A 88 3.69 -5.64 -9.94
CA ARG A 88 3.02 -5.15 -11.15
C ARG A 88 2.96 -3.63 -11.25
N LYS A 89 2.87 -2.94 -10.12
CA LYS A 89 2.55 -1.50 -10.11
C LYS A 89 3.57 -0.64 -9.36
N TRP A 90 3.90 -0.98 -8.13
CA TRP A 90 4.69 -0.14 -7.24
C TRP A 90 6.17 -0.56 -7.16
N ASN A 91 6.79 -0.82 -8.32
CA ASN A 91 8.20 -1.17 -8.43
C ASN A 91 9.00 -0.09 -9.17
N ALA A 92 10.31 -0.08 -8.97
CA ALA A 92 11.21 0.93 -9.53
C ALA A 92 11.18 0.98 -11.08
N LYS A 93 11.04 -0.17 -11.74
CA LYS A 93 10.99 -0.25 -13.20
C LYS A 93 9.74 0.45 -13.75
N GLU A 94 8.58 0.17 -13.18
CA GLU A 94 7.32 0.82 -13.58
C GLU A 94 7.33 2.31 -13.23
N ALA A 95 7.88 2.69 -12.07
CA ALA A 95 8.02 4.09 -11.68
C ALA A 95 8.90 4.87 -12.67
N ALA A 96 10.07 4.34 -13.03
CA ALA A 96 10.96 4.96 -13.98
C ALA A 96 10.32 5.10 -15.37
N LYS A 97 9.65 4.04 -15.86
CA LYS A 97 8.93 4.08 -17.14
C LYS A 97 7.86 5.15 -17.16
N ARG A 98 7.03 5.22 -16.12
CA ARG A 98 5.95 6.21 -16.02
C ARG A 98 6.48 7.64 -15.91
N LEU A 99 7.55 7.83 -15.16
CA LEU A 99 8.20 9.14 -15.02
C LEU A 99 8.71 9.65 -16.37
N LEU A 100 9.39 8.81 -17.15
CA LEU A 100 9.89 9.18 -18.48
C LEU A 100 8.75 9.57 -19.43
N LEU A 101 7.70 8.77 -19.48
CA LEU A 101 6.54 9.08 -20.32
C LEU A 101 5.81 10.35 -19.88
N TRP A 102 5.70 10.58 -18.58
CA TRP A 102 5.10 11.79 -18.04
C TRP A 102 5.94 13.04 -18.36
N ILE A 103 7.26 12.96 -18.28
CA ILE A 103 8.16 14.05 -18.69
C ILE A 103 7.97 14.38 -20.18
N GLU A 104 7.90 13.37 -21.04
CA GLU A 104 7.64 13.58 -22.46
C GLU A 104 6.30 14.30 -22.73
N ASP A 105 5.24 13.92 -22.02
CA ASP A 105 3.94 14.55 -22.13
C ASP A 105 3.97 16.01 -21.67
N VAL A 106 4.60 16.29 -20.52
CA VAL A 106 4.73 17.66 -20.00
C VAL A 106 5.49 18.56 -20.97
N LEU A 107 6.53 18.05 -21.62
CA LEU A 107 7.31 18.82 -22.60
C LEU A 107 6.57 19.08 -23.91
N LYS A 108 5.63 18.22 -24.31
CA LYS A 108 4.90 18.33 -25.57
C LYS A 108 3.58 19.08 -25.42
N GLU A 109 2.82 18.78 -24.40
CA GLU A 109 1.41 19.17 -24.28
C GLU A 109 1.07 19.95 -23.00
N GLY A 110 2.05 20.14 -22.11
CA GLY A 110 1.83 20.69 -20.77
C GLY A 110 1.44 19.61 -19.76
N ALA A 111 1.34 20.00 -18.48
CA ALA A 111 1.12 19.06 -17.39
C ALA A 111 -0.25 18.39 -17.44
N SER A 112 -0.28 17.10 -17.72
CA SER A 112 -1.46 16.24 -17.59
C SER A 112 -1.14 15.01 -16.75
N PHE A 113 -2.15 14.51 -16.01
CA PHE A 113 -2.00 13.26 -15.26
C PHE A 113 -2.51 12.10 -16.13
N ARG A 114 -1.58 11.26 -16.58
CA ARG A 114 -1.88 10.09 -17.42
C ARG A 114 -2.41 8.91 -16.64
N TYR A 115 -2.05 8.80 -15.35
CA TYR A 115 -2.30 7.62 -14.53
C TYR A 115 -3.28 7.94 -13.41
N GLU A 116 -4.30 7.11 -13.25
CA GLU A 116 -5.28 7.22 -12.16
C GLU A 116 -4.70 6.73 -10.83
N ASN A 117 -3.79 5.75 -10.86
CA ASN A 117 -3.19 5.17 -9.67
C ASN A 117 -1.77 4.65 -9.94
N GLY A 118 -1.00 4.41 -8.88
CA GLY A 118 0.38 3.95 -8.97
C GLY A 118 1.38 5.11 -9.06
N PRO A 119 2.67 4.84 -9.34
CA PRO A 119 3.68 5.87 -9.49
C PRO A 119 3.28 6.91 -10.56
N CYS A 120 3.60 8.16 -10.31
CA CYS A 120 3.26 9.31 -11.17
C CYS A 120 1.74 9.57 -11.35
N SER A 121 0.88 8.98 -10.53
CA SER A 121 -0.52 9.36 -10.46
C SER A 121 -0.71 10.65 -9.65
N LYS A 122 -1.85 11.30 -9.85
CA LYS A 122 -2.23 12.46 -9.04
C LYS A 122 -2.40 12.03 -7.58
N ALA A 123 -1.71 12.70 -6.66
CA ALA A 123 -1.96 12.52 -5.24
C ALA A 123 -3.28 13.21 -4.86
N GLU A 124 -4.17 12.48 -4.21
CA GLU A 124 -5.35 13.07 -3.59
C GLU A 124 -4.97 13.70 -2.25
N ILE A 125 -5.60 14.83 -1.94
CA ILE A 125 -5.46 15.42 -0.61
C ILE A 125 -6.15 14.47 0.37
N LEU A 126 -5.37 13.93 1.31
CA LEU A 126 -5.92 13.12 2.39
C LEU A 126 -6.83 14.03 3.24
N LYS A 127 -8.10 13.70 3.30
CA LYS A 127 -9.05 14.40 4.17
C LYS A 127 -8.65 14.11 5.62
N ASP A 128 -8.79 15.12 6.48
CA ASP A 128 -8.57 14.94 7.91
C ASP A 128 -9.43 13.76 8.43
N TYR A 129 -8.76 12.83 9.07
CA TYR A 129 -9.38 11.65 9.69
C TYR A 129 -9.71 11.94 11.16
#